data_6d3fe3253fef37dd86d4662d111a5704
#
_entry.id   6d3fe3253fef37dd86d4662d111a5704
#
_cell.length_a   1.000
_cell.length_b   1.000
_cell.length_c   1.000
_cell.angle_alpha   90.00
_cell.angle_beta   90.00
_cell.angle_gamma   90.00
#
_symmetry.space_group_name_H-M   'P 1'
#
loop_
_entity.id
_entity.type
_entity.pdbx_description
1 polymer ?
#
loop_
_entity_poly.entity_id
_entity_poly.type
_entity_poly.pdbx_seq_one_letter_code
_entity_poly.pdbx_strand_id
1 'polypeptide(L)'
;MTTLKATAPSPGSATFAQETSSDASMRRFLHGLPGVDQVGAEQRAASLGTRSIKTDSKRQAIDLAIRMVDLTTLEGMDTPGKVRALSAKAMRPDPADPTCPAAAAVCVYPDMVGVAKQTLGTSGVHVAAVATAFPSGRAALDIKLADTKDAVEAGADEIDMVIDRGAFLAGHYLDVYEEIVAVREACARPDGSSAHLKVIFETGELQTYDNVRRVSWLAMMAGAHFIKTSTGKVQPAATLPVTLVMLEAVRDFREATGQQVGVKPAGGIRTSKDAIKYLVMVNEVAGRDWLDPDWFRFGASTLLNDLLMQRTKMQTGRYSGPDYFTLD
;
A
#
# COMPACT_ATOMS: atom_id res chain seq x y z
N MET A 1 -0.12 12.31 19.45
CA MET A 1 1.03 12.84 18.69
C MET A 1 1.98 11.69 18.45
N THR A 2 1.78 10.97 17.35
CA THR A 2 2.73 9.95 16.90
C THR A 2 3.70 10.66 15.96
N THR A 3 4.85 11.06 16.48
CA THR A 3 5.95 11.60 15.69
C THR A 3 6.48 10.47 14.81
N LEU A 4 6.29 10.59 13.50
CA LEU A 4 7.03 9.79 12.53
C LEU A 4 8.52 9.96 12.85
N LYS A 5 9.16 8.90 13.36
CA LYS A 5 10.61 8.91 13.59
C LYS A 5 11.29 9.14 12.25
N ALA A 6 12.02 10.25 12.15
CA ALA A 6 12.93 10.49 11.04
C ALA A 6 13.86 9.27 10.91
N THR A 7 13.69 8.51 9.85
CA THR A 7 14.57 7.39 9.55
C THR A 7 15.89 7.92 9.02
N ALA A 8 16.99 7.48 9.62
CA ALA A 8 18.33 7.66 9.11
C ALA A 8 18.44 7.22 7.63
N PRO A 9 19.47 7.70 6.88
CA PRO A 9 19.63 7.31 5.47
C PRO A 9 19.68 5.78 5.36
N SER A 10 18.95 5.25 4.37
CA SER A 10 18.72 3.83 4.15
C SER A 10 20.01 3.01 4.24
N PRO A 11 20.17 2.12 5.21
CA PRO A 11 21.30 1.17 5.22
C PRO A 11 21.25 0.20 4.03
N GLY A 12 20.13 0.12 3.28
CA GLY A 12 19.93 -0.79 2.17
C GLY A 12 20.94 -0.65 1.04
N SER A 13 21.34 0.57 0.69
CA SER A 13 22.28 0.78 -0.43
C SER A 13 23.68 0.22 -0.13
N ALA A 14 24.15 0.29 1.11
CA ALA A 14 25.46 -0.27 1.49
C ALA A 14 25.41 -1.81 1.60
N THR A 15 24.30 -2.38 2.01
CA THR A 15 24.13 -3.83 2.19
C THR A 15 24.08 -4.58 0.84
N PHE A 16 23.55 -3.97 -0.22
CA PHE A 16 23.39 -4.59 -1.54
C PHE A 16 24.22 -3.93 -2.64
N ALA A 17 25.32 -3.24 -2.28
CA ALA A 17 26.15 -2.52 -3.25
C ALA A 17 26.73 -3.42 -4.36
N GLN A 18 27.01 -4.69 -4.05
CA GLN A 18 27.50 -5.64 -5.03
C GLN A 18 26.38 -6.10 -5.98
N GLU A 19 25.20 -6.37 -5.45
CA GLU A 19 24.02 -6.83 -6.21
C GLU A 19 23.50 -5.74 -7.15
N THR A 20 23.61 -4.48 -6.76
CA THR A 20 23.15 -3.30 -7.50
C THR A 20 24.22 -2.65 -8.39
N SER A 21 25.42 -3.24 -8.47
CA SER A 21 26.58 -2.69 -9.23
C SER A 21 26.44 -2.80 -10.74
N SER A 22 25.58 -3.68 -11.24
CA SER A 22 25.33 -3.88 -12.67
C SER A 22 24.04 -4.68 -12.91
N ASP A 23 23.47 -4.57 -14.11
CA ASP A 23 22.31 -5.37 -14.49
C ASP A 23 22.56 -6.88 -14.37
N ALA A 24 23.77 -7.32 -14.71
CA ALA A 24 24.16 -8.74 -14.58
C ALA A 24 24.17 -9.20 -13.11
N SER A 25 24.66 -8.36 -12.19
CA SER A 25 24.68 -8.65 -10.74
C SER A 25 23.26 -8.66 -10.18
N MET A 26 22.45 -7.66 -10.52
CA MET A 26 21.05 -7.56 -10.12
C MET A 26 20.25 -8.77 -10.62
N ARG A 27 20.39 -9.11 -11.90
CA ARG A 27 19.74 -10.28 -12.50
C ARG A 27 20.15 -11.57 -11.79
N ARG A 28 21.44 -11.77 -11.52
CA ARG A 28 21.94 -12.96 -10.81
C ARG A 28 21.33 -13.06 -9.43
N PHE A 29 21.25 -11.97 -8.69
CA PHE A 29 20.64 -11.94 -7.37
C PHE A 29 19.16 -12.29 -7.44
N LEU A 30 18.38 -11.58 -8.26
CA LEU A 30 16.93 -11.76 -8.34
C LEU A 30 16.52 -13.16 -8.85
N HIS A 31 17.29 -13.73 -9.77
CA HIS A 31 17.06 -15.10 -10.24
C HIS A 31 17.65 -16.17 -9.30
N GLY A 32 18.50 -15.79 -8.36
CA GLY A 32 18.99 -16.64 -7.28
C GLY A 32 18.04 -16.73 -6.08
N LEU A 33 17.02 -15.89 -6.02
CA LEU A 33 16.00 -15.99 -4.98
C LEU A 33 15.25 -17.33 -5.09
N PRO A 34 14.80 -17.91 -3.94
CA PRO A 34 14.00 -19.13 -3.97
C PRO A 34 12.76 -18.99 -4.87
N GLY A 35 12.54 -19.96 -5.74
CA GLY A 35 11.33 -20.01 -6.57
C GLY A 35 10.05 -20.13 -5.74
N VAL A 36 8.94 -19.63 -6.26
CA VAL A 36 7.64 -19.72 -5.62
C VAL A 36 6.91 -20.97 -6.12
N ASP A 37 6.62 -21.89 -5.22
CA ASP A 37 5.69 -22.99 -5.50
C ASP A 37 4.28 -22.41 -5.65
N GLN A 38 3.83 -22.24 -6.89
CA GLN A 38 2.54 -21.66 -7.20
C GLN A 38 1.39 -22.44 -6.56
N VAL A 39 1.40 -23.76 -6.68
CA VAL A 39 0.33 -24.62 -6.16
C VAL A 39 0.29 -24.54 -4.64
N GLY A 40 1.43 -24.64 -3.99
CA GLY A 40 1.55 -24.52 -2.54
C GLY A 40 1.15 -23.13 -2.03
N ALA A 41 1.49 -22.05 -2.74
CA ALA A 41 1.09 -20.68 -2.38
C ALA A 41 -0.44 -20.50 -2.48
N GLU A 42 -1.06 -21.00 -3.56
CA GLU A 42 -2.51 -20.94 -3.74
C GLU A 42 -3.26 -21.76 -2.69
N GLN A 43 -2.78 -22.97 -2.39
CA GLN A 43 -3.37 -23.84 -1.35
C GLN A 43 -3.24 -23.22 0.05
N ARG A 44 -2.08 -22.65 0.40
CA ARG A 44 -1.89 -21.95 1.69
C ARG A 44 -2.78 -20.74 1.81
N ALA A 45 -2.85 -19.91 0.77
CA ALA A 45 -3.72 -18.73 0.74
C ALA A 45 -5.21 -19.14 0.88
N ALA A 46 -5.65 -20.17 0.19
CA ALA A 46 -6.99 -20.71 0.32
C ALA A 46 -7.27 -21.22 1.75
N SER A 47 -6.36 -22.00 2.33
CA SER A 47 -6.48 -22.52 3.71
C SER A 47 -6.58 -21.38 4.73
N LEU A 48 -5.72 -20.36 4.64
CA LEU A 48 -5.77 -19.18 5.52
C LEU A 48 -7.08 -18.41 5.35
N GLY A 49 -7.59 -18.31 4.12
CA GLY A 49 -8.86 -17.66 3.80
C GLY A 49 -10.11 -18.36 4.37
N THR A 50 -10.00 -19.61 4.82
CA THR A 50 -11.12 -20.32 5.47
C THR A 50 -11.16 -20.13 6.99
N ARG A 51 -10.11 -19.59 7.59
CA ARG A 51 -10.06 -19.37 9.04
C ARG A 51 -11.09 -18.34 9.47
N SER A 52 -11.79 -18.63 10.56
CA SER A 52 -12.75 -17.73 11.19
C SER A 52 -12.20 -17.21 12.51
N ILE A 53 -12.53 -15.96 12.84
CA ILE A 53 -12.22 -15.34 14.12
C ILE A 53 -13.50 -15.16 14.94
N LYS A 54 -13.40 -15.30 16.28
CA LYS A 54 -14.53 -15.19 17.20
C LYS A 54 -14.95 -13.72 17.38
N THR A 55 -16.12 -13.52 18.00
CA THR A 55 -16.84 -12.24 18.08
C THR A 55 -15.97 -11.06 18.55
N ASP A 56 -15.22 -11.20 19.64
CA ASP A 56 -14.40 -10.09 20.16
C ASP A 56 -13.20 -9.80 19.26
N SER A 57 -12.52 -10.85 18.77
CA SER A 57 -11.44 -10.72 17.80
C SER A 57 -11.96 -10.12 16.48
N LYS A 58 -13.21 -10.43 16.10
CA LYS A 58 -13.80 -9.86 14.88
C LYS A 58 -14.03 -8.35 15.02
N ARG A 59 -14.52 -7.88 16.19
CA ARG A 59 -14.68 -6.43 16.44
C ARG A 59 -13.34 -5.71 16.35
N GLN A 60 -12.31 -6.22 17.03
CA GLN A 60 -10.96 -5.67 16.99
C GLN A 60 -10.39 -5.66 15.55
N ALA A 61 -10.62 -6.73 14.79
CA ALA A 61 -10.17 -6.82 13.40
C ALA A 61 -10.90 -5.82 12.48
N ILE A 62 -12.18 -5.53 12.71
CA ILE A 62 -12.91 -4.52 11.96
C ILE A 62 -12.35 -3.12 12.26
N ASP A 63 -12.17 -2.77 13.54
CA ASP A 63 -11.59 -1.49 13.94
C ASP A 63 -10.14 -1.34 13.44
N LEU A 64 -9.35 -2.42 13.47
CA LEU A 64 -8.02 -2.46 12.89
C LEU A 64 -8.04 -2.27 11.37
N ALA A 65 -8.96 -2.96 10.67
CA ALA A 65 -9.11 -2.80 9.22
C ALA A 65 -9.48 -1.36 8.84
N ILE A 66 -10.37 -0.69 9.59
CA ILE A 66 -10.70 0.73 9.37
C ILE A 66 -9.44 1.60 9.49
N ARG A 67 -8.65 1.40 10.55
CA ARG A 67 -7.39 2.14 10.75
C ARG A 67 -6.34 1.89 9.67
N MET A 68 -6.47 0.80 8.91
CA MET A 68 -5.55 0.43 7.83
C MET A 68 -6.05 0.83 6.44
N VAL A 69 -7.20 1.46 6.32
CA VAL A 69 -7.72 1.90 5.01
C VAL A 69 -6.98 3.13 4.53
N ASP A 70 -6.44 3.07 3.30
CA ASP A 70 -6.16 4.24 2.48
C ASP A 70 -7.41 4.48 1.63
N LEU A 71 -8.27 5.42 2.07
CA LEU A 71 -9.53 5.73 1.41
C LEU A 71 -9.24 6.45 0.10
N THR A 72 -9.57 5.80 -1.02
CA THR A 72 -9.01 6.14 -2.33
C THR A 72 -10.07 6.66 -3.29
N THR A 73 -9.76 7.78 -3.95
CA THR A 73 -10.45 8.22 -5.17
C THR A 73 -9.41 8.65 -6.20
N LEU A 74 -9.45 8.02 -7.40
CA LEU A 74 -8.49 8.21 -8.48
C LEU A 74 -9.22 8.18 -9.82
N GLU A 75 -10.25 9.00 -9.93
CA GLU A 75 -11.05 9.13 -11.15
C GLU A 75 -10.77 10.47 -11.83
N GLY A 76 -10.73 10.48 -13.17
CA GLY A 76 -10.52 11.73 -13.92
C GLY A 76 -11.63 12.77 -13.72
N MET A 77 -12.75 12.37 -13.11
CA MET A 77 -13.86 13.27 -12.77
C MET A 77 -13.85 13.72 -11.31
N ASP A 78 -12.82 13.43 -10.55
CA ASP A 78 -12.73 13.84 -9.14
C ASP A 78 -12.71 15.37 -9.03
N THR A 79 -13.49 15.88 -8.07
CA THR A 79 -13.61 17.31 -7.82
C THR A 79 -13.09 17.67 -6.43
N PRO A 80 -12.69 18.92 -6.17
CA PRO A 80 -12.35 19.38 -4.82
C PRO A 80 -13.46 19.10 -3.79
N GLY A 81 -14.73 19.16 -4.18
CA GLY A 81 -15.87 18.84 -3.33
C GLY A 81 -15.89 17.37 -2.91
N LYS A 82 -15.66 16.47 -3.85
CA LYS A 82 -15.56 15.03 -3.59
C LYS A 82 -14.38 14.71 -2.66
N VAL A 83 -13.22 15.32 -2.90
CA VAL A 83 -12.04 15.10 -2.05
C VAL A 83 -12.24 15.62 -0.64
N ARG A 84 -12.94 16.78 -0.46
CA ARG A 84 -13.34 17.26 0.89
C ARG A 84 -14.26 16.27 1.59
N ALA A 85 -15.27 15.74 0.90
CA ALA A 85 -16.19 14.75 1.46
C ALA A 85 -15.44 13.46 1.86
N LEU A 86 -14.59 12.94 0.98
CA LEU A 86 -13.73 11.80 1.24
C LEU A 86 -12.83 12.02 2.46
N SER A 87 -12.19 13.18 2.56
CA SER A 87 -11.31 13.54 3.67
C SER A 87 -12.08 13.64 4.99
N ALA A 88 -13.26 14.27 4.99
CA ALA A 88 -14.14 14.34 6.16
C ALA A 88 -14.55 12.95 6.65
N LYS A 89 -14.89 12.06 5.70
CA LYS A 89 -15.21 10.65 5.99
C LYS A 89 -14.02 9.89 6.54
N ALA A 90 -12.82 10.08 5.99
CA ALA A 90 -11.61 9.42 6.51
C ALA A 90 -11.31 9.81 7.96
N MET A 91 -11.53 11.07 8.35
CA MET A 91 -11.36 11.54 9.72
C MET A 91 -12.42 11.00 10.70
N ARG A 92 -13.65 10.88 10.26
CA ARG A 92 -14.79 10.46 11.08
C ARG A 92 -15.71 9.53 10.27
N PRO A 93 -15.30 8.26 10.09
CA PRO A 93 -16.02 7.33 9.24
C PRO A 93 -17.48 7.08 9.69
N ASP A 94 -17.71 7.09 11.01
CA ASP A 94 -19.04 7.06 11.62
C ASP A 94 -19.22 8.28 12.52
N PRO A 95 -19.89 9.36 12.04
CA PRO A 95 -20.12 10.56 12.83
C PRO A 95 -20.99 10.34 14.09
N ALA A 96 -21.81 9.28 14.10
CA ALA A 96 -22.67 8.94 15.22
C ALA A 96 -21.93 8.18 16.34
N ASP A 97 -20.79 7.56 16.02
CA ASP A 97 -19.99 6.81 16.98
C ASP A 97 -18.55 7.37 17.09
N PRO A 98 -18.26 8.17 18.13
CA PRO A 98 -16.93 8.75 18.34
C PRO A 98 -15.85 7.70 18.66
N THR A 99 -16.21 6.45 18.94
CA THR A 99 -15.25 5.34 19.15
C THR A 99 -14.81 4.68 17.85
N CYS A 100 -15.44 5.05 16.72
CA CYS A 100 -15.01 4.57 15.40
C CYS A 100 -13.64 5.19 15.05
N PRO A 101 -12.63 4.38 14.74
CA PRO A 101 -11.32 4.92 14.40
C PRO A 101 -11.34 5.63 13.04
N ALA A 102 -10.43 6.59 12.87
CA ALA A 102 -10.16 7.21 11.57
C ALA A 102 -9.47 6.22 10.62
N ALA A 103 -9.57 6.49 9.32
CA ALA A 103 -8.77 5.80 8.30
C ALA A 103 -7.28 6.20 8.42
N ALA A 104 -6.38 5.41 7.83
CA ALA A 104 -4.94 5.71 7.83
C ALA A 104 -4.61 6.91 6.95
N ALA A 105 -5.17 6.92 5.74
CA ALA A 105 -4.89 7.94 4.75
C ALA A 105 -6.08 8.15 3.80
N VAL A 106 -6.04 9.27 3.09
CA VAL A 106 -6.74 9.44 1.81
C VAL A 106 -5.72 9.31 0.68
N CYS A 107 -6.13 8.71 -0.44
CA CYS A 107 -5.26 8.56 -1.60
C CYS A 107 -5.91 9.25 -2.81
N VAL A 108 -5.20 10.23 -3.39
CA VAL A 108 -5.71 11.14 -4.42
C VAL A 108 -4.68 11.39 -5.53
N TYR A 109 -5.07 12.08 -6.59
CA TYR A 109 -4.14 12.63 -7.58
C TYR A 109 -3.35 13.82 -7.01
N PRO A 110 -2.15 14.14 -7.55
CA PRO A 110 -1.27 15.21 -7.03
C PRO A 110 -1.96 16.57 -6.91
N ASP A 111 -2.75 16.97 -7.90
CA ASP A 111 -3.49 18.25 -7.93
C ASP A 111 -4.56 18.38 -6.82
N MET A 112 -4.97 17.28 -6.21
CA MET A 112 -5.94 17.24 -5.11
C MET A 112 -5.29 17.17 -3.72
N VAL A 113 -3.97 17.03 -3.62
CA VAL A 113 -3.25 16.94 -2.34
C VAL A 113 -3.50 18.15 -1.46
N GLY A 114 -3.39 19.36 -2.02
CA GLY A 114 -3.62 20.60 -1.25
C GLY A 114 -5.03 20.68 -0.66
N VAL A 115 -6.04 20.23 -1.42
CA VAL A 115 -7.44 20.17 -0.95
C VAL A 115 -7.59 19.17 0.20
N ALA A 116 -6.99 17.99 0.07
CA ALA A 116 -7.02 16.96 1.11
C ALA A 116 -6.30 17.45 2.39
N LYS A 117 -5.09 17.99 2.27
CA LYS A 117 -4.31 18.53 3.41
C LYS A 117 -5.06 19.62 4.15
N GLN A 118 -5.63 20.58 3.42
CA GLN A 118 -6.43 21.65 4.03
C GLN A 118 -7.63 21.11 4.81
N THR A 119 -8.30 20.08 4.28
CA THR A 119 -9.48 19.51 4.91
C THR A 119 -9.14 18.67 6.12
N LEU A 120 -8.07 17.87 6.04
CA LEU A 120 -7.63 16.98 7.12
C LEU A 120 -6.99 17.73 8.28
N GLY A 121 -6.35 18.88 8.04
CA GLY A 121 -5.72 19.69 9.08
C GLY A 121 -4.77 18.86 9.96
N THR A 122 -5.03 18.85 11.27
CA THR A 122 -4.23 18.14 12.28
C THR A 122 -4.84 16.81 12.72
N SER A 123 -5.71 16.20 11.92
CA SER A 123 -6.44 14.96 12.26
C SER A 123 -5.56 13.74 12.48
N GLY A 124 -4.34 13.74 11.92
CA GLY A 124 -3.45 12.58 11.90
C GLY A 124 -3.71 11.61 10.75
N VAL A 125 -4.73 11.86 9.91
CA VAL A 125 -4.95 11.11 8.67
C VAL A 125 -3.96 11.60 7.62
N HIS A 126 -3.23 10.68 6.98
CA HIS A 126 -2.22 11.02 5.98
C HIS A 126 -2.84 11.35 4.62
N VAL A 127 -2.10 12.05 3.78
CA VAL A 127 -2.40 12.23 2.36
C VAL A 127 -1.38 11.44 1.55
N ALA A 128 -1.85 10.41 0.86
CA ALA A 128 -1.10 9.69 -0.15
C ALA A 128 -1.43 10.27 -1.53
N ALA A 129 -0.42 10.49 -2.35
CA ALA A 129 -0.59 10.87 -3.75
C ALA A 129 -0.04 9.79 -4.68
N VAL A 130 -0.78 9.46 -5.74
CA VAL A 130 -0.21 8.65 -6.81
C VAL A 130 0.75 9.49 -7.64
N ALA A 131 1.80 8.88 -8.19
CA ALA A 131 2.81 9.57 -8.99
C ALA A 131 3.41 8.65 -10.07
N THR A 132 4.40 9.20 -10.82
CA THR A 132 5.17 8.49 -11.84
C THR A 132 4.33 8.03 -13.03
N ALA A 133 3.50 8.96 -13.56
CA ALA A 133 2.58 8.72 -14.67
C ALA A 133 1.56 7.60 -14.37
N PHE A 134 0.96 7.66 -13.18
CA PHE A 134 -0.12 6.73 -12.79
C PHE A 134 -1.28 6.77 -13.79
N PRO A 135 -1.88 5.64 -14.20
CA PRO A 135 -1.62 4.27 -13.71
C PRO A 135 -0.59 3.49 -14.54
N SER A 136 -0.07 4.04 -15.62
CA SER A 136 0.75 3.28 -16.56
C SER A 136 2.20 3.10 -16.14
N GLY A 137 2.78 4.03 -15.39
CA GLY A 137 4.21 4.06 -15.08
C GLY A 137 5.10 4.39 -16.30
N ARG A 138 4.51 4.92 -17.40
CA ARG A 138 5.19 5.12 -18.68
C ARG A 138 5.34 6.60 -19.02
N ALA A 139 6.47 7.16 -18.61
CA ALA A 139 6.95 8.49 -18.98
C ALA A 139 8.47 8.52 -18.86
N ALA A 140 9.11 9.56 -19.39
CA ALA A 140 10.52 9.82 -19.16
C ALA A 140 10.78 10.08 -17.66
N LEU A 141 11.96 9.72 -17.16
CA LEU A 141 12.28 9.78 -15.72
C LEU A 141 12.12 11.20 -15.15
N ASP A 142 12.55 12.22 -15.89
CA ASP A 142 12.43 13.63 -15.48
C ASP A 142 10.97 14.05 -15.25
N ILE A 143 10.04 13.56 -16.07
CA ILE A 143 8.59 13.78 -15.90
C ILE A 143 8.08 13.08 -14.63
N LYS A 144 8.51 11.83 -14.38
CA LYS A 144 8.14 11.09 -13.17
C LYS A 144 8.66 11.76 -11.90
N LEU A 145 9.87 12.30 -11.95
CA LEU A 145 10.47 13.02 -10.82
C LEU A 145 9.78 14.37 -10.57
N ALA A 146 9.40 15.10 -11.63
CA ALA A 146 8.63 16.32 -11.50
C ALA A 146 7.26 16.06 -10.87
N ASP A 147 6.50 15.06 -11.37
CA ASP A 147 5.22 14.61 -10.83
C ASP A 147 5.31 14.26 -9.33
N THR A 148 6.38 13.56 -8.94
CA THR A 148 6.64 13.22 -7.54
C THR A 148 6.92 14.46 -6.68
N LYS A 149 7.77 15.38 -7.16
CA LYS A 149 8.12 16.61 -6.43
C LYS A 149 6.90 17.50 -6.25
N ASP A 150 6.09 17.67 -7.29
CA ASP A 150 4.86 18.47 -7.22
C ASP A 150 3.91 17.94 -6.13
N ALA A 151 3.74 16.61 -6.05
CA ALA A 151 2.93 16.01 -5.01
C ALA A 151 3.51 16.23 -3.59
N VAL A 152 4.83 16.11 -3.43
CA VAL A 152 5.52 16.34 -2.15
C VAL A 152 5.44 17.81 -1.73
N GLU A 153 5.63 18.74 -2.65
CA GLU A 153 5.53 20.19 -2.42
C GLU A 153 4.09 20.59 -2.07
N ALA A 154 3.09 19.95 -2.69
CA ALA A 154 1.68 20.13 -2.31
C ALA A 154 1.36 19.62 -0.91
N GLY A 155 2.26 18.86 -0.26
CA GLY A 155 2.15 18.38 1.11
C GLY A 155 1.80 16.91 1.26
N ALA A 156 1.93 16.08 0.24
CA ALA A 156 1.69 14.64 0.36
C ALA A 156 2.60 14.01 1.42
N ASP A 157 2.02 13.25 2.34
CA ASP A 157 2.76 12.52 3.37
C ASP A 157 3.37 11.22 2.81
N GLU A 158 2.74 10.68 1.77
CA GLU A 158 3.07 9.40 1.16
C GLU A 158 2.94 9.50 -0.36
N ILE A 159 3.83 8.82 -1.09
CA ILE A 159 3.84 8.75 -2.55
C ILE A 159 3.64 7.29 -2.98
N ASP A 160 2.62 7.04 -3.77
CA ASP A 160 2.33 5.74 -4.37
C ASP A 160 2.83 5.77 -5.84
N MET A 161 4.11 5.44 -6.08
CA MET A 161 4.69 5.37 -7.42
C MET A 161 4.30 4.11 -8.17
N VAL A 162 4.28 4.17 -9.50
CA VAL A 162 4.11 2.99 -10.38
C VAL A 162 5.43 2.73 -11.10
N ILE A 163 5.92 1.50 -11.07
CA ILE A 163 7.14 1.09 -11.80
C ILE A 163 6.90 1.02 -13.31
N ASP A 164 7.98 1.11 -14.11
CA ASP A 164 7.94 0.67 -15.52
C ASP A 164 7.90 -0.86 -15.58
N ARG A 165 6.69 -1.40 -15.68
CA ARG A 165 6.44 -2.84 -15.78
C ARG A 165 7.04 -3.45 -17.04
N GLY A 166 7.08 -2.67 -18.13
CA GLY A 166 7.66 -3.10 -19.40
C GLY A 166 9.16 -3.32 -19.27
N ALA A 167 9.88 -2.41 -18.63
CA ALA A 167 11.30 -2.56 -18.33
C ALA A 167 11.56 -3.78 -17.43
N PHE A 168 10.77 -3.94 -16.36
CA PHE A 168 10.87 -5.10 -15.47
C PHE A 168 10.69 -6.43 -16.24
N LEU A 169 9.63 -6.55 -17.04
CA LEU A 169 9.33 -7.76 -17.81
C LEU A 169 10.36 -8.04 -18.91
N ALA A 170 10.99 -7.00 -19.46
CA ALA A 170 12.11 -7.13 -20.40
C ALA A 170 13.43 -7.54 -19.71
N GLY A 171 13.45 -7.54 -18.36
CA GLY A 171 14.62 -7.90 -17.57
C GLY A 171 15.61 -6.75 -17.38
N HIS A 172 15.22 -5.52 -17.62
CA HIS A 172 15.97 -4.29 -17.30
C HIS A 172 15.80 -3.94 -15.81
N TYR A 173 16.28 -4.84 -14.95
CA TYR A 173 16.04 -4.74 -13.52
C TYR A 173 16.77 -3.56 -12.87
N LEU A 174 17.98 -3.26 -13.35
CA LEU A 174 18.75 -2.13 -12.84
C LEU A 174 18.07 -0.80 -13.13
N ASP A 175 17.50 -0.64 -14.34
CA ASP A 175 16.78 0.59 -14.72
C ASP A 175 15.57 0.82 -13.79
N VAL A 176 14.82 -0.25 -13.46
CA VAL A 176 13.68 -0.17 -12.52
C VAL A 176 14.15 0.13 -11.10
N TYR A 177 15.27 -0.45 -10.68
CA TYR A 177 15.88 -0.17 -9.38
C TYR A 177 16.30 1.31 -9.27
N GLU A 178 17.02 1.82 -10.27
CA GLU A 178 17.48 3.21 -10.31
C GLU A 178 16.33 4.20 -10.39
N GLU A 179 15.25 3.87 -11.10
CA GLU A 179 14.01 4.65 -11.11
C GLU A 179 13.42 4.77 -9.69
N ILE A 180 13.31 3.66 -8.96
CA ILE A 180 12.76 3.68 -7.60
C ILE A 180 13.66 4.49 -6.67
N VAL A 181 14.99 4.33 -6.76
CA VAL A 181 15.96 5.12 -5.98
C VAL A 181 15.79 6.62 -6.26
N ALA A 182 15.72 7.03 -7.54
CA ALA A 182 15.56 8.43 -7.92
C ALA A 182 14.23 9.01 -7.40
N VAL A 183 13.13 8.24 -7.48
CA VAL A 183 11.83 8.66 -6.93
C VAL A 183 11.88 8.73 -5.40
N ARG A 184 12.59 7.81 -4.74
CA ARG A 184 12.80 7.85 -3.29
C ARG A 184 13.54 9.11 -2.85
N GLU A 185 14.54 9.53 -3.61
CA GLU A 185 15.26 10.80 -3.38
C GLU A 185 14.35 12.01 -3.62
N ALA A 186 13.50 11.96 -4.67
CA ALA A 186 12.54 13.03 -4.95
C ALA A 186 11.45 13.19 -3.87
N CYS A 187 11.28 12.21 -3.00
CA CYS A 187 10.39 12.30 -1.83
C CYS A 187 10.96 13.15 -0.68
N ALA A 188 12.23 13.55 -0.73
CA ALA A 188 12.87 14.36 0.31
C ALA A 188 12.30 15.79 0.35
N ARG A 189 12.21 16.35 1.57
CA ARG A 189 11.76 17.74 1.80
C ARG A 189 12.91 18.61 2.30
N PRO A 190 12.79 19.95 2.14
CA PRO A 190 13.83 20.89 2.58
C PRO A 190 14.12 20.86 4.09
N ASP A 191 13.16 20.43 4.90
CA ASP A 191 13.30 20.29 6.36
C ASP A 191 14.02 19.01 6.81
N GLY A 192 14.51 18.20 5.88
CA GLY A 192 15.18 16.94 6.11
C GLY A 192 14.23 15.74 6.33
N SER A 193 12.91 15.96 6.32
CA SER A 193 11.93 14.88 6.30
C SER A 193 11.76 14.31 4.89
N SER A 194 10.98 13.24 4.76
CA SER A 194 10.69 12.64 3.47
C SER A 194 9.28 12.07 3.47
N ALA A 195 8.58 12.16 2.34
CA ALA A 195 7.36 11.40 2.14
C ALA A 195 7.66 9.90 2.09
N HIS A 196 6.74 9.09 2.59
CA HIS A 196 6.88 7.63 2.52
C HIS A 196 6.62 7.13 1.10
N LEU A 197 7.54 6.35 0.56
CA LEU A 197 7.41 5.76 -0.77
C LEU A 197 6.74 4.40 -0.72
N LYS A 198 5.64 4.23 -1.45
CA LYS A 198 5.01 2.95 -1.72
C LYS A 198 5.16 2.63 -3.21
N VAL A 199 5.60 1.43 -3.54
CA VAL A 199 5.92 1.01 -4.91
C VAL A 199 4.85 0.07 -5.44
N ILE A 200 4.11 0.52 -6.46
CA ILE A 200 3.04 -0.24 -7.13
C ILE A 200 3.66 -1.10 -8.22
N PHE A 201 3.42 -2.40 -8.15
CA PHE A 201 3.94 -3.40 -9.08
C PHE A 201 3.01 -3.67 -10.25
N GLU A 202 1.69 -3.51 -10.07
CA GLU A 202 0.64 -3.99 -10.97
C GLU A 202 0.75 -5.50 -11.17
N THR A 203 0.60 -6.23 -10.08
CA THR A 203 0.89 -7.67 -10.00
C THR A 203 0.08 -8.53 -10.98
N GLY A 204 -1.08 -8.04 -11.44
CA GLY A 204 -1.88 -8.70 -12.46
C GLY A 204 -1.19 -8.79 -13.82
N GLU A 205 -0.20 -7.91 -14.10
CA GLU A 205 0.56 -7.89 -15.35
C GLU A 205 1.93 -8.58 -15.23
N LEU A 206 2.38 -8.97 -14.02
CA LEU A 206 3.69 -9.57 -13.80
C LEU A 206 3.78 -11.06 -14.14
N GLN A 207 2.69 -11.69 -14.52
CA GLN A 207 2.57 -13.05 -15.07
C GLN A 207 2.83 -14.18 -14.07
N THR A 208 3.85 -14.10 -13.21
CA THR A 208 4.25 -15.18 -12.29
C THR A 208 4.48 -14.70 -10.87
N TYR A 209 4.30 -15.60 -9.89
CA TYR A 209 4.62 -15.30 -8.49
C TYR A 209 6.13 -15.11 -8.26
N ASP A 210 6.97 -15.74 -9.08
CA ASP A 210 8.42 -15.47 -9.07
C ASP A 210 8.73 -14.01 -9.40
N ASN A 211 8.04 -13.44 -10.39
CA ASN A 211 8.20 -12.02 -10.72
C ASN A 211 7.69 -11.11 -9.60
N VAL A 212 6.60 -11.50 -8.92
CA VAL A 212 6.12 -10.76 -7.73
C VAL A 212 7.17 -10.78 -6.61
N ARG A 213 7.80 -11.92 -6.34
CA ARG A 213 8.89 -12.03 -5.36
C ARG A 213 10.09 -11.20 -5.78
N ARG A 214 10.53 -11.29 -7.04
CA ARG A 214 11.69 -10.54 -7.57
C ARG A 214 11.50 -9.04 -7.48
N VAL A 215 10.34 -8.52 -7.92
CA VAL A 215 10.05 -7.08 -7.85
C VAL A 215 9.90 -6.60 -6.42
N SER A 216 9.40 -7.45 -5.50
CA SER A 216 9.33 -7.13 -4.07
C SER A 216 10.73 -6.90 -3.51
N TRP A 217 11.66 -7.81 -3.74
CA TRP A 217 13.06 -7.65 -3.32
C TRP A 217 13.71 -6.44 -3.95
N LEU A 218 13.55 -6.25 -5.28
CA LEU A 218 14.09 -5.10 -6.01
C LEU A 218 13.63 -3.77 -5.38
N ALA A 219 12.33 -3.62 -5.14
CA ALA A 219 11.78 -2.39 -4.56
C ALA A 219 12.25 -2.14 -3.11
N MET A 220 12.34 -3.19 -2.30
CA MET A 220 12.85 -3.07 -0.93
C MET A 220 14.33 -2.71 -0.90
N MET A 221 15.15 -3.29 -1.77
CA MET A 221 16.55 -2.93 -1.94
C MET A 221 16.73 -1.48 -2.39
N ALA A 222 15.81 -0.95 -3.20
CA ALA A 222 15.78 0.45 -3.63
C ALA A 222 15.26 1.44 -2.56
N GLY A 223 14.87 0.95 -1.37
CA GLY A 223 14.45 1.78 -0.24
C GLY A 223 12.95 2.08 -0.19
N ALA A 224 12.10 1.25 -0.79
CA ALA A 224 10.66 1.35 -0.62
C ALA A 224 10.26 1.19 0.85
N HIS A 225 9.34 2.02 1.35
CA HIS A 225 8.75 1.86 2.68
C HIS A 225 7.58 0.88 2.65
N PHE A 226 6.90 0.80 1.53
CA PHE A 226 5.81 -0.14 1.25
C PHE A 226 5.95 -0.73 -0.14
N ILE A 227 5.55 -1.98 -0.28
CA ILE A 227 5.28 -2.62 -1.57
C ILE A 227 3.77 -2.74 -1.74
N LYS A 228 3.26 -2.38 -2.92
CA LYS A 228 1.82 -2.31 -3.22
C LYS A 228 1.49 -3.18 -4.43
N THR A 229 0.38 -3.92 -4.36
CA THR A 229 0.01 -4.85 -5.43
C THR A 229 -0.34 -4.14 -6.73
N SER A 230 -1.24 -3.16 -6.70
CA SER A 230 -1.96 -2.75 -7.92
C SER A 230 -2.37 -1.29 -7.90
N THR A 231 -2.60 -0.72 -9.07
CA THR A 231 -3.21 0.61 -9.26
C THR A 231 -4.71 0.59 -8.96
N GLY A 232 -5.35 -0.57 -9.06
CA GLY A 232 -6.80 -0.71 -9.05
C GLY A 232 -7.47 -0.48 -10.41
N LYS A 233 -6.70 -0.08 -11.45
CA LYS A 233 -7.20 0.17 -12.81
C LYS A 233 -7.08 -1.04 -13.73
N VAL A 234 -6.28 -2.04 -13.36
CA VAL A 234 -6.07 -3.29 -14.11
C VAL A 234 -6.55 -4.49 -13.28
N GLN A 235 -7.07 -5.50 -13.94
CA GLN A 235 -7.49 -6.77 -13.32
C GLN A 235 -6.63 -7.94 -13.83
N PRO A 236 -6.33 -8.92 -12.99
CA PRO A 236 -6.67 -9.01 -11.57
C PRO A 236 -5.86 -8.02 -10.74
N ALA A 237 -6.52 -7.42 -9.73
CA ALA A 237 -5.85 -6.55 -8.75
C ALA A 237 -5.29 -7.39 -7.57
N ALA A 238 -5.46 -6.96 -6.31
CA ALA A 238 -4.99 -7.72 -5.16
C ALA A 238 -5.68 -9.09 -5.05
N THR A 239 -4.87 -10.14 -4.85
CA THR A 239 -5.36 -11.49 -4.53
C THR A 239 -4.66 -12.02 -3.28
N LEU A 240 -5.27 -12.96 -2.58
CA LEU A 240 -4.66 -13.59 -1.41
C LEU A 240 -3.32 -14.26 -1.73
N PRO A 241 -3.18 -15.08 -2.81
CA PRO A 241 -1.89 -15.70 -3.14
C PRO A 241 -0.78 -14.69 -3.44
N VAL A 242 -1.07 -13.63 -4.20
CA VAL A 242 -0.09 -12.56 -4.49
C VAL A 242 0.35 -11.87 -3.19
N THR A 243 -0.61 -11.52 -2.32
CA THR A 243 -0.29 -10.87 -1.04
C THR A 243 0.48 -11.81 -0.12
N LEU A 244 0.21 -13.12 -0.15
CA LEU A 244 0.99 -14.13 0.56
C LEU A 244 2.48 -14.07 0.15
N VAL A 245 2.75 -14.07 -1.16
CA VAL A 245 4.13 -13.99 -1.69
C VAL A 245 4.82 -12.69 -1.28
N MET A 246 4.08 -11.56 -1.28
CA MET A 246 4.62 -10.28 -0.84
C MET A 246 4.90 -10.25 0.67
N LEU A 247 4.03 -10.83 1.49
CA LEU A 247 4.25 -10.95 2.95
C LEU A 247 5.44 -11.85 3.28
N GLU A 248 5.62 -12.95 2.55
CA GLU A 248 6.83 -13.77 2.66
C GLU A 248 8.09 -12.96 2.28
N ALA A 249 8.02 -12.19 1.20
CA ALA A 249 9.15 -11.37 0.76
C ALA A 249 9.56 -10.31 1.79
N VAL A 250 8.60 -9.59 2.42
CA VAL A 250 8.94 -8.59 3.45
C VAL A 250 9.44 -9.24 4.74
N ARG A 251 8.94 -10.41 5.11
CA ARG A 251 9.45 -11.20 6.23
C ARG A 251 10.90 -11.62 6.00
N ASP A 252 11.16 -12.25 4.86
CA ASP A 252 12.50 -12.75 4.48
C ASP A 252 13.49 -11.59 4.36
N PHE A 253 13.06 -10.42 3.84
CA PHE A 253 13.86 -9.21 3.78
C PHE A 253 14.21 -8.66 5.16
N ARG A 254 13.23 -8.63 6.08
CA ARG A 254 13.48 -8.24 7.48
C ARG A 254 14.46 -9.18 8.17
N GLU A 255 14.33 -10.48 7.94
CA GLU A 255 15.26 -11.48 8.49
C GLU A 255 16.69 -11.27 7.96
N ALA A 256 16.82 -10.93 6.67
CA ALA A 256 18.13 -10.72 6.03
C ALA A 256 18.78 -9.37 6.39
N THR A 257 17.99 -8.32 6.64
CA THR A 257 18.50 -6.93 6.74
C THR A 257 18.20 -6.23 8.06
N GLY A 258 17.28 -6.76 8.85
CA GLY A 258 16.70 -6.08 10.01
C GLY A 258 15.71 -4.97 9.68
N GLN A 259 15.47 -4.65 8.39
CA GLN A 259 14.54 -3.59 7.97
C GLN A 259 13.15 -4.13 7.78
N GLN A 260 12.16 -3.45 8.34
CA GLN A 260 10.74 -3.75 8.14
C GLN A 260 10.18 -2.90 7.01
N VAL A 261 9.46 -3.55 6.07
CA VAL A 261 8.78 -2.91 4.94
C VAL A 261 7.30 -3.29 4.99
N GLY A 262 6.42 -2.33 4.68
CA GLY A 262 4.99 -2.54 4.69
C GLY A 262 4.46 -3.18 3.41
N VAL A 263 3.24 -3.72 3.50
CA VAL A 263 2.51 -4.29 2.35
C VAL A 263 1.15 -3.62 2.20
N LYS A 264 0.80 -3.22 0.97
CA LYS A 264 -0.50 -2.60 0.64
C LYS A 264 -1.18 -3.37 -0.48
N PRO A 265 -2.04 -4.36 -0.17
CA PRO A 265 -2.97 -4.87 -1.17
C PRO A 265 -3.97 -3.79 -1.58
N ALA A 266 -4.19 -3.62 -2.87
CA ALA A 266 -5.06 -2.60 -3.43
C ALA A 266 -5.88 -3.12 -4.60
N GLY A 267 -7.15 -2.69 -4.66
CA GLY A 267 -8.13 -3.11 -5.65
C GLY A 267 -8.76 -4.48 -5.37
N GLY A 268 -10.07 -4.57 -5.55
CA GLY A 268 -10.83 -5.82 -5.42
C GLY A 268 -11.25 -6.21 -3.99
N ILE A 269 -10.73 -5.57 -2.96
CA ILE A 269 -11.09 -5.83 -1.55
C ILE A 269 -12.29 -4.96 -1.19
N ARG A 270 -13.46 -5.56 -1.05
CA ARG A 270 -14.72 -4.81 -0.92
C ARG A 270 -15.49 -5.11 0.36
N THR A 271 -15.21 -6.23 1.01
CA THR A 271 -15.98 -6.67 2.17
C THR A 271 -15.11 -6.84 3.41
N SER A 272 -15.71 -6.65 4.57
CA SER A 272 -15.08 -6.93 5.87
C SER A 272 -14.60 -8.39 5.98
N LYS A 273 -15.34 -9.32 5.34
CA LYS A 273 -14.93 -10.72 5.27
C LYS A 273 -13.62 -10.89 4.52
N ASP A 274 -13.43 -10.15 3.42
CA ASP A 274 -12.17 -10.20 2.68
C ASP A 274 -11.05 -9.53 3.47
N ALA A 275 -11.27 -8.35 4.04
CA ALA A 275 -10.28 -7.68 4.88
C ALA A 275 -9.78 -8.58 6.03
N ILE A 276 -10.70 -9.29 6.71
CA ILE A 276 -10.34 -10.22 7.79
C ILE A 276 -9.45 -11.37 7.29
N LYS A 277 -9.68 -11.90 6.08
CA LYS A 277 -8.80 -12.94 5.51
C LYS A 277 -7.37 -12.42 5.33
N TYR A 278 -7.22 -11.17 4.85
CA TYR A 278 -5.90 -10.54 4.75
C TYR A 278 -5.26 -10.33 6.11
N LEU A 279 -5.99 -9.86 7.13
CA LEU A 279 -5.44 -9.69 8.48
C LEU A 279 -5.00 -11.01 9.11
N VAL A 280 -5.77 -12.09 8.91
CA VAL A 280 -5.36 -13.44 9.33
C VAL A 280 -4.08 -13.85 8.63
N MET A 281 -3.99 -13.62 7.32
CA MET A 281 -2.78 -13.93 6.55
C MET A 281 -1.57 -13.13 7.04
N VAL A 282 -1.72 -11.83 7.31
CA VAL A 282 -0.66 -10.99 7.87
C VAL A 282 -0.13 -11.58 9.17
N ASN A 283 -1.04 -11.89 10.11
CA ASN A 283 -0.66 -12.46 11.41
C ASN A 283 0.10 -13.79 11.29
N GLU A 284 -0.33 -14.65 10.38
CA GLU A 284 0.22 -16.01 10.25
C GLU A 284 1.52 -16.05 9.44
N VAL A 285 1.74 -15.11 8.52
CA VAL A 285 2.88 -15.14 7.58
C VAL A 285 3.98 -14.19 7.99
N ALA A 286 3.64 -12.93 8.24
CA ALA A 286 4.60 -11.89 8.58
C ALA A 286 4.69 -11.63 10.10
N GLY A 287 3.62 -11.96 10.84
CA GLY A 287 3.56 -11.80 12.29
C GLY A 287 2.82 -10.54 12.73
N ARG A 288 2.64 -10.43 14.05
CA ARG A 288 1.86 -9.36 14.68
C ARG A 288 2.42 -7.96 14.45
N ASP A 289 3.73 -7.85 14.24
CA ASP A 289 4.41 -6.56 14.01
C ASP A 289 3.92 -5.86 12.74
N TRP A 290 3.32 -6.61 11.80
CA TRP A 290 2.67 -6.06 10.61
C TRP A 290 1.18 -5.73 10.78
N LEU A 291 0.56 -6.07 11.92
CA LEU A 291 -0.83 -5.69 12.22
C LEU A 291 -0.93 -4.26 12.75
N ASP A 292 -0.36 -3.33 12.00
CA ASP A 292 -0.31 -1.90 12.29
C ASP A 292 -0.44 -1.09 10.98
N PRO A 293 -1.14 0.06 10.97
CA PRO A 293 -1.23 0.91 9.78
C PRO A 293 0.12 1.40 9.25
N ASP A 294 1.17 1.41 10.05
CA ASP A 294 2.51 1.75 9.58
C ASP A 294 3.16 0.64 8.73
N TRP A 295 2.58 -0.59 8.76
CA TRP A 295 3.16 -1.75 8.07
C TRP A 295 2.17 -2.53 7.19
N PHE A 296 0.86 -2.27 7.32
CA PHE A 296 -0.13 -2.88 6.45
C PHE A 296 -1.28 -1.92 6.15
N ARG A 297 -1.63 -1.78 4.88
CA ARG A 297 -2.71 -0.90 4.42
C ARG A 297 -3.64 -1.62 3.44
N PHE A 298 -4.89 -1.22 3.42
CA PHE A 298 -5.85 -1.57 2.37
C PHE A 298 -6.06 -0.39 1.44
N GLY A 299 -5.66 -0.51 0.16
CA GLY A 299 -6.04 0.47 -0.86
C GLY A 299 -7.45 0.19 -1.34
N ALA A 300 -8.43 0.95 -0.88
CA ALA A 300 -9.83 0.67 -1.15
C ALA A 300 -10.71 1.94 -1.16
N SER A 301 -11.81 1.89 -1.91
CA SER A 301 -12.88 2.89 -1.89
C SER A 301 -14.08 2.39 -1.08
N THR A 302 -14.67 1.25 -1.48
CA THR A 302 -15.95 0.77 -0.93
C THR A 302 -15.83 -0.08 0.34
N LEU A 303 -14.64 -0.59 0.66
CA LEU A 303 -14.41 -1.44 1.84
C LEU A 303 -14.83 -0.77 3.14
N LEU A 304 -14.56 0.53 3.27
CA LEU A 304 -14.87 1.27 4.51
C LEU A 304 -16.35 1.20 4.85
N ASN A 305 -17.25 1.34 3.88
CA ASN A 305 -18.69 1.26 4.11
C ASN A 305 -19.12 -0.12 4.61
N ASP A 306 -18.58 -1.21 4.05
CA ASP A 306 -18.88 -2.55 4.53
C ASP A 306 -18.36 -2.79 5.96
N LEU A 307 -17.16 -2.27 6.29
CA LEU A 307 -16.64 -2.33 7.66
C LEU A 307 -17.54 -1.58 8.64
N LEU A 308 -18.04 -0.38 8.29
CA LEU A 308 -18.96 0.39 9.10
C LEU A 308 -20.29 -0.32 9.29
N MET A 309 -20.88 -0.88 8.25
CA MET A 309 -22.12 -1.68 8.32
C MET A 309 -21.95 -2.88 9.26
N GLN A 310 -20.83 -3.60 9.18
CA GLN A 310 -20.57 -4.74 10.06
C GLN A 310 -20.33 -4.28 11.52
N ARG A 311 -19.65 -3.15 11.71
CA ARG A 311 -19.44 -2.55 13.03
C ARG A 311 -20.77 -2.17 13.69
N THR A 312 -21.65 -1.47 12.98
CA THR A 312 -23.00 -1.11 13.46
C THR A 312 -23.83 -2.37 13.76
N LYS A 313 -23.78 -3.40 12.89
CA LYS A 313 -24.45 -4.67 13.16
C LYS A 313 -23.99 -5.32 14.46
N MET A 314 -22.69 -5.29 14.74
CA MET A 314 -22.15 -5.90 15.98
C MET A 314 -22.53 -5.11 17.23
N GLN A 315 -22.77 -3.81 17.12
CA GLN A 315 -23.18 -2.94 18.23
C GLN A 315 -24.68 -3.04 18.51
N THR A 316 -25.50 -3.02 17.46
CA THR A 316 -26.95 -2.87 17.54
C THR A 316 -27.71 -4.18 17.37
N GLY A 317 -27.06 -5.24 16.85
CA GLY A 317 -27.68 -6.48 16.44
C GLY A 317 -28.51 -6.38 15.15
N ARG A 318 -28.57 -5.21 14.51
CA ARG A 318 -29.39 -4.93 13.33
C ARG A 318 -28.53 -4.61 12.11
N TYR A 319 -28.98 -5.04 10.95
CA TYR A 319 -28.38 -4.64 9.68
C TYR A 319 -28.76 -3.20 9.35
N SER A 320 -27.76 -2.38 8.99
CA SER A 320 -27.96 -1.10 8.31
C SER A 320 -27.66 -1.26 6.82
N GLY A 321 -28.46 -0.61 5.97
CA GLY A 321 -28.20 -0.57 4.52
C GLY A 321 -26.99 0.34 4.20
N PRO A 322 -26.48 0.29 2.95
CA PRO A 322 -25.40 1.17 2.51
C PRO A 322 -25.77 2.65 2.60
N ASP A 323 -27.08 2.99 2.59
CA ASP A 323 -27.60 4.36 2.62
C ASP A 323 -27.40 5.08 3.98
N TYR A 324 -26.98 4.34 5.01
CA TYR A 324 -26.67 4.92 6.33
C TYR A 324 -25.29 5.58 6.38
N PHE A 325 -24.45 5.35 5.39
CA PHE A 325 -23.12 5.95 5.31
C PHE A 325 -22.98 6.70 3.99
N THR A 326 -22.25 7.81 4.04
CA THR A 326 -21.98 8.59 2.82
C THR A 326 -21.29 7.73 1.78
N LEU A 327 -21.77 7.83 0.54
CA LEU A 327 -21.05 7.31 -0.62
C LEU A 327 -19.94 8.31 -0.97
N ASP A 328 -18.81 7.80 -1.38
CA ASP A 328 -17.64 8.62 -1.76
C ASP A 328 -17.83 9.26 -3.13
#